data_aa9c10cb30a7c791cd86184d274a2c75
#
_entry.id   aa9c10cb30a7c791cd86184d274a2c75
#
_cell.length_a   1.000
_cell.length_b   1.000
_cell.length_c   1.000
_cell.angle_alpha   90.00
_cell.angle_beta   90.00
_cell.angle_gamma   90.00
#
_symmetry.space_group_name_H-M   'P 1'
#
loop_
_entity.id
_entity.type
_entity.pdbx_description
1 polymer ?
#
loop_
_entity_poly.entity_id
_entity_poly.type
_entity_poly.pdbx_seq_one_letter_code
_entity_poly.pdbx_strand_id
1 'polypeptide(L)'
;MQLVDTEKETSEPSGLRLVSDNKNPQKFPIIEKQFVNFMFLRVNPDWRKLDAESKSVFKAEFENVYQDFGETLLLFSYSLVGFDSKADLMFWRIGTSLDLIQEMTAKLYRTNLGSYLETTDNYLSATKKMMFLPLNGNGSSEDRYHVKAGAKKYHFVYPCAKNGDWQKMTGEERDALIEENFMVGKRFDNIKIHLTHAFGFSEQEFIVSFETDEPKDFLALAEELRETSASKFTMRGMPIYTCRQRSLAECLDALG
;
A
#
# COMPACT_ATOMS: atom_id res chain seq x y z
N MET A 1 -37.75 -0.32 55.11
CA MET A 1 -38.21 -0.91 53.85
C MET A 1 -37.72 0.04 52.75
N GLN A 2 -36.49 -0.20 52.30
CA GLN A 2 -35.81 0.64 51.29
C GLN A 2 -35.97 -0.02 49.93
N LEU A 3 -36.46 0.74 48.97
CA LEU A 3 -36.56 0.38 47.57
C LEU A 3 -35.19 0.52 46.95
N VAL A 4 -34.75 -0.54 46.27
CA VAL A 4 -33.53 -0.56 45.47
C VAL A 4 -33.93 -0.28 44.02
N ASP A 5 -33.50 0.86 43.49
CA ASP A 5 -33.62 1.20 42.08
C ASP A 5 -32.60 0.41 41.25
N THR A 6 -33.09 -0.32 40.28
CA THR A 6 -32.30 -1.01 39.26
C THR A 6 -32.06 -0.07 38.08
N GLU A 7 -30.85 0.45 37.97
CA GLU A 7 -30.42 1.16 36.77
C GLU A 7 -30.20 0.18 35.62
N LYS A 8 -30.83 0.50 34.49
CA LYS A 8 -30.64 -0.17 33.21
C LYS A 8 -29.33 0.32 32.57
N GLU A 9 -28.37 -0.56 32.40
CA GLU A 9 -27.25 -0.33 31.52
C GLU A 9 -27.69 -0.29 30.07
N THR A 10 -27.58 0.88 29.45
CA THR A 10 -27.67 1.06 28.00
C THR A 10 -26.26 0.93 27.42
N SER A 11 -26.04 -0.08 26.63
CA SER A 11 -24.80 -0.29 25.88
C SER A 11 -24.67 0.75 24.77
N GLU A 12 -23.70 1.66 24.87
CA GLU A 12 -23.26 2.52 23.79
C GLU A 12 -22.24 1.79 22.89
N PRO A 13 -22.23 2.06 21.56
CA PRO A 13 -21.28 1.44 20.64
C PRO A 13 -19.88 2.02 20.84
N SER A 14 -18.89 1.14 20.73
CA SER A 14 -17.47 1.41 20.94
C SER A 14 -16.91 2.48 19.99
N GLY A 15 -16.98 3.73 20.44
CA GLY A 15 -16.23 4.85 19.89
C GLY A 15 -14.82 4.87 20.48
N LEU A 16 -13.85 5.26 19.67
CA LEU A 16 -12.46 5.52 20.02
C LEU A 16 -12.29 6.12 21.43
N ARG A 17 -11.76 5.34 22.37
CA ARG A 17 -11.37 5.87 23.68
C ARG A 17 -10.04 6.62 23.55
N LEU A 18 -10.11 7.95 23.60
CA LEU A 18 -8.97 8.80 23.94
C LEU A 18 -8.62 8.57 25.41
N VAL A 19 -7.53 7.86 25.68
CA VAL A 19 -6.98 7.77 27.04
C VAL A 19 -6.22 9.06 27.31
N SER A 20 -6.86 9.98 28.03
CA SER A 20 -6.22 11.21 28.53
C SER A 20 -5.60 10.94 29.89
N ASP A 21 -4.34 10.57 29.97
CA ASP A 21 -3.53 10.72 31.18
C ASP A 21 -2.86 12.09 31.21
N ASN A 22 -3.48 12.96 31.96
CA ASN A 22 -3.16 14.38 32.08
C ASN A 22 -2.04 14.61 33.11
N LYS A 23 -0.77 14.36 32.74
CA LYS A 23 0.42 14.87 33.49
C LYS A 23 1.68 15.11 32.67
N ASN A 24 1.62 15.20 31.32
CA ASN A 24 2.78 15.67 30.56
C ASN A 24 2.31 16.32 29.24
N PRO A 25 2.51 17.66 29.04
CA PRO A 25 1.97 18.38 27.87
C PRO A 25 2.72 18.17 26.54
N GLN A 26 3.53 17.11 26.42
CA GLN A 26 4.27 16.79 25.20
C GLN A 26 4.03 15.36 24.67
N LYS A 27 2.92 14.73 24.99
CA LYS A 27 2.51 13.50 24.28
C LYS A 27 1.91 13.90 22.92
N PHE A 28 2.71 13.78 21.86
CA PHE A 28 2.23 13.78 20.49
C PHE A 28 1.13 12.71 20.35
N PRO A 29 0.07 12.96 19.54
CA PRO A 29 -0.95 11.94 19.30
C PRO A 29 -0.28 10.67 18.79
N ILE A 30 -0.68 9.51 19.31
CA ILE A 30 -0.24 8.21 18.80
C ILE A 30 -0.86 8.07 17.42
N ILE A 31 -0.07 8.32 16.39
CA ILE A 31 -0.48 8.10 15.00
C ILE A 31 -0.46 6.59 14.79
N GLU A 32 -1.62 6.02 14.52
CA GLU A 32 -1.75 4.59 14.27
C GLU A 32 -1.00 4.21 13.00
N LYS A 33 -0.17 3.17 13.08
CA LYS A 33 0.57 2.66 11.91
C LYS A 33 -0.40 2.07 10.91
N GLN A 34 -0.19 2.40 9.64
CA GLN A 34 -0.89 1.74 8.54
C GLN A 34 -0.08 0.53 8.07
N PHE A 35 -0.76 -0.58 7.86
CA PHE A 35 -0.26 -1.68 7.04
C PHE A 35 -0.60 -1.40 5.59
N VAL A 36 0.35 -1.66 4.71
CA VAL A 36 0.24 -1.43 3.27
C VAL A 36 0.55 -2.73 2.56
N ASN A 37 -0.37 -3.15 1.73
CA ASN A 37 -0.25 -4.39 0.98
C ASN A 37 -0.42 -4.14 -0.51
N PHE A 38 0.51 -4.69 -1.29
CA PHE A 38 0.47 -4.75 -2.75
C PHE A 38 0.33 -6.21 -3.16
N MET A 39 -0.83 -6.59 -3.66
CA MET A 39 -1.16 -7.94 -4.10
C MET A 39 -1.26 -7.98 -5.61
N PHE A 40 -0.41 -8.76 -6.24
CA PHE A 40 -0.36 -8.94 -7.69
C PHE A 40 -1.00 -10.27 -8.07
N LEU A 41 -1.89 -10.22 -9.04
CA LEU A 41 -2.71 -11.35 -9.46
C LEU A 41 -2.58 -11.57 -10.96
N ARG A 42 -2.54 -12.83 -11.35
CA ARG A 42 -2.59 -13.28 -12.73
C ARG A 42 -3.87 -14.05 -12.97
N VAL A 43 -4.53 -13.80 -14.10
CA VAL A 43 -5.70 -14.57 -14.49
C VAL A 43 -5.28 -15.87 -15.19
N ASN A 44 -5.90 -16.99 -14.79
CA ASN A 44 -5.75 -18.25 -15.50
C ASN A 44 -6.33 -18.14 -16.92
N PRO A 45 -5.63 -18.64 -17.96
CA PRO A 45 -6.13 -18.60 -19.33
C PRO A 45 -7.50 -19.25 -19.54
N ASP A 46 -7.92 -20.18 -18.68
CA ASP A 46 -9.24 -20.82 -18.76
C ASP A 46 -10.40 -19.83 -18.50
N TRP A 47 -10.15 -18.75 -17.76
CA TRP A 47 -11.07 -17.62 -17.63
C TRP A 47 -11.56 -17.10 -18.97
N ARG A 48 -10.66 -16.96 -19.95
CA ARG A 48 -10.99 -16.41 -21.27
C ARG A 48 -11.89 -17.33 -22.10
N LYS A 49 -12.00 -18.61 -21.73
CA LYS A 49 -12.84 -19.62 -22.39
C LYS A 49 -14.30 -19.62 -21.91
N LEU A 50 -14.56 -18.97 -20.75
CA LEU A 50 -15.91 -18.87 -20.21
C LEU A 50 -16.81 -18.03 -21.12
N ASP A 51 -18.11 -18.30 -21.10
CA ASP A 51 -19.12 -17.49 -21.75
C ASP A 51 -19.30 -16.13 -21.06
N ALA A 52 -19.90 -15.18 -21.76
CA ALA A 52 -20.04 -13.81 -21.27
C ALA A 52 -20.98 -13.71 -20.05
N GLU A 53 -21.99 -14.57 -19.96
CA GLU A 53 -22.95 -14.56 -18.86
C GLU A 53 -22.27 -15.00 -17.55
N SER A 54 -21.55 -16.13 -17.59
CA SER A 54 -20.75 -16.63 -16.45
C SER A 54 -19.72 -15.57 -15.99
N LYS A 55 -18.99 -14.95 -16.92
CA LYS A 55 -18.03 -13.89 -16.59
C LYS A 55 -18.70 -12.72 -15.88
N SER A 56 -19.86 -12.28 -16.36
CA SER A 56 -20.60 -11.16 -15.76
C SER A 56 -21.01 -11.46 -14.32
N VAL A 57 -21.55 -12.65 -14.06
CA VAL A 57 -21.95 -13.07 -12.72
C VAL A 57 -20.74 -13.17 -11.78
N PHE A 58 -19.65 -13.77 -12.24
CA PHE A 58 -18.44 -13.98 -11.43
C PHE A 58 -17.72 -12.67 -11.12
N LYS A 59 -17.70 -11.71 -12.06
CA LYS A 59 -17.18 -10.36 -11.83
C LYS A 59 -18.03 -9.63 -10.77
N ALA A 60 -19.35 -9.66 -10.89
CA ALA A 60 -20.24 -9.00 -9.93
C ALA A 60 -20.10 -9.59 -8.51
N GLU A 61 -19.97 -10.90 -8.36
CA GLU A 61 -19.70 -11.55 -7.08
C GLU A 61 -18.39 -11.03 -6.46
N PHE A 62 -17.32 -10.98 -7.25
CA PHE A 62 -16.01 -10.52 -6.82
C PHE A 62 -16.03 -9.03 -6.43
N GLU A 63 -16.70 -8.20 -7.21
CA GLU A 63 -16.86 -6.76 -6.94
C GLU A 63 -17.60 -6.51 -5.62
N ASN A 64 -18.68 -7.25 -5.36
CA ASN A 64 -19.42 -7.13 -4.11
C ASN A 64 -18.51 -7.41 -2.90
N VAL A 65 -17.75 -8.52 -2.94
CA VAL A 65 -16.80 -8.85 -1.88
C VAL A 65 -15.74 -7.76 -1.72
N TYR A 66 -15.22 -7.21 -2.81
CA TYR A 66 -14.23 -6.14 -2.76
C TYR A 66 -14.80 -4.86 -2.11
N GLN A 67 -16.03 -4.48 -2.49
CA GLN A 67 -16.70 -3.29 -1.98
C GLN A 67 -17.05 -3.38 -0.49
N ASP A 68 -17.36 -4.57 0.04
CA ASP A 68 -17.66 -4.80 1.46
C ASP A 68 -16.54 -4.32 2.40
N PHE A 69 -15.30 -4.26 1.89
CA PHE A 69 -14.13 -3.79 2.66
C PHE A 69 -13.82 -2.30 2.46
N GLY A 70 -14.54 -1.61 1.59
CA GLY A 70 -14.27 -0.20 1.24
C GLY A 70 -14.45 0.79 2.40
N GLU A 71 -15.22 0.45 3.44
CA GLU A 71 -15.38 1.28 4.64
C GLU A 71 -14.24 1.08 5.66
N THR A 72 -13.52 -0.05 5.59
CA THR A 72 -12.50 -0.45 6.58
C THR A 72 -11.08 -0.41 6.04
N LEU A 73 -10.91 -0.51 4.72
CA LEU A 73 -9.64 -0.44 4.03
C LEU A 73 -9.69 0.63 2.93
N LEU A 74 -8.59 1.36 2.75
CA LEU A 74 -8.40 2.12 1.52
C LEU A 74 -8.01 1.14 0.42
N LEU A 75 -8.82 1.08 -0.64
CA LEU A 75 -8.71 0.11 -1.71
C LEU A 75 -8.48 0.80 -3.05
N PHE A 76 -7.44 0.35 -3.76
CA PHE A 76 -7.16 0.81 -5.11
C PHE A 76 -6.89 -0.39 -6.00
N SER A 77 -7.43 -0.35 -7.21
CA SER A 77 -7.27 -1.37 -8.24
C SER A 77 -6.49 -0.83 -9.43
N TYR A 78 -5.65 -1.67 -10.01
CA TYR A 78 -4.78 -1.32 -11.13
C TYR A 78 -4.72 -2.46 -12.12
N SER A 79 -4.78 -2.14 -13.41
CA SER A 79 -4.53 -3.10 -14.49
C SER A 79 -3.04 -3.08 -14.86
N LEU A 80 -2.46 -4.27 -15.04
CA LEU A 80 -1.12 -4.48 -15.58
C LEU A 80 -1.18 -5.15 -16.95
N VAL A 81 -2.36 -5.42 -17.47
CA VAL A 81 -2.55 -6.06 -18.78
C VAL A 81 -1.79 -5.32 -19.86
N GLY A 82 -0.85 -6.02 -20.52
CA GLY A 82 0.03 -5.46 -21.55
C GLY A 82 1.26 -4.73 -21.02
N PHE A 83 1.42 -4.56 -19.71
CA PHE A 83 2.58 -3.92 -19.08
C PHE A 83 3.48 -4.92 -18.36
N ASP A 84 2.92 -5.97 -17.80
CA ASP A 84 3.68 -7.01 -17.10
C ASP A 84 3.38 -8.40 -17.68
N SER A 85 4.38 -9.30 -17.62
CA SER A 85 4.25 -10.67 -18.13
C SER A 85 3.79 -11.66 -17.08
N LYS A 86 3.83 -11.29 -15.81
CA LYS A 86 3.55 -12.17 -14.68
C LYS A 86 2.23 -11.84 -13.98
N ALA A 87 1.79 -10.57 -14.02
CA ALA A 87 0.59 -10.10 -13.36
C ALA A 87 -0.31 -9.31 -14.30
N ASP A 88 -1.63 -9.48 -14.15
CA ASP A 88 -2.66 -8.78 -14.90
C ASP A 88 -3.37 -7.70 -14.05
N LEU A 89 -3.41 -7.89 -12.72
CA LEU A 89 -4.16 -7.07 -11.78
C LEU A 89 -3.32 -6.83 -10.52
N MET A 90 -3.39 -5.63 -9.96
CA MET A 90 -2.84 -5.32 -8.65
C MET A 90 -3.89 -4.67 -7.76
N PHE A 91 -3.94 -5.10 -6.51
CA PHE A 91 -4.64 -4.40 -5.43
C PHE A 91 -3.65 -3.73 -4.51
N TRP A 92 -3.84 -2.43 -4.29
CA TRP A 92 -3.18 -1.69 -3.24
C TRP A 92 -4.15 -1.48 -2.09
N ARG A 93 -3.86 -2.10 -0.95
CA ARG A 93 -4.72 -2.12 0.23
C ARG A 93 -4.01 -1.48 1.40
N ILE A 94 -4.66 -0.55 2.08
CA ILE A 94 -4.10 0.20 3.19
C ILE A 94 -5.10 0.18 4.34
N GLY A 95 -4.64 -0.18 5.53
CA GLY A 95 -5.48 -0.23 6.73
C GLY A 95 -4.68 -0.38 8.01
N THR A 96 -5.34 -0.41 9.15
CA THR A 96 -4.71 -0.53 10.47
C THR A 96 -4.72 -1.96 11.01
N SER A 97 -5.40 -2.90 10.32
CA SER A 97 -5.52 -4.31 10.71
C SER A 97 -5.05 -5.25 9.61
N LEU A 98 -4.14 -6.17 9.97
CA LEU A 98 -3.72 -7.28 9.11
C LEU A 98 -4.84 -8.30 8.93
N ASP A 99 -5.67 -8.49 9.95
CA ASP A 99 -6.78 -9.46 9.90
C ASP A 99 -7.78 -9.09 8.81
N LEU A 100 -8.09 -7.79 8.63
CA LEU A 100 -8.96 -7.32 7.55
C LEU A 100 -8.37 -7.59 6.17
N ILE A 101 -7.05 -7.40 5.99
CA ILE A 101 -6.36 -7.69 4.72
C ILE A 101 -6.43 -9.19 4.42
N GLN A 102 -6.21 -10.03 5.43
CA GLN A 102 -6.29 -11.48 5.30
C GLN A 102 -7.72 -11.95 5.02
N GLU A 103 -8.70 -11.44 5.79
CA GLU A 103 -10.11 -11.79 5.60
C GLU A 103 -10.61 -11.44 4.20
N MET A 104 -10.28 -10.23 3.73
CA MET A 104 -10.61 -9.82 2.36
C MET A 104 -10.04 -10.79 1.34
N THR A 105 -8.76 -11.15 1.45
CA THR A 105 -8.11 -12.09 0.54
C THR A 105 -8.82 -13.45 0.57
N ALA A 106 -9.12 -13.97 1.75
CA ALA A 106 -9.81 -15.25 1.90
C ALA A 106 -11.22 -15.24 1.31
N LYS A 107 -11.96 -14.12 1.42
CA LYS A 107 -13.28 -13.97 0.80
C LYS A 107 -13.19 -13.86 -0.72
N LEU A 108 -12.23 -13.08 -1.24
CA LEU A 108 -12.00 -12.95 -2.69
C LEU A 108 -11.67 -14.30 -3.33
N TYR A 109 -10.83 -15.12 -2.71
CA TYR A 109 -10.49 -16.46 -3.21
C TYR A 109 -11.65 -17.45 -3.20
N ARG A 110 -12.68 -17.22 -2.39
CA ARG A 110 -13.89 -18.07 -2.38
C ARG A 110 -14.88 -17.75 -3.49
N THR A 111 -14.73 -16.61 -4.16
CA THR A 111 -15.58 -16.25 -5.29
C THR A 111 -15.23 -17.09 -6.52
N ASN A 112 -16.17 -17.18 -7.45
CA ASN A 112 -15.95 -17.91 -8.68
C ASN A 112 -14.79 -17.32 -9.49
N LEU A 113 -14.72 -15.98 -9.67
CA LEU A 113 -13.57 -15.33 -10.32
C LEU A 113 -12.28 -15.57 -9.54
N GLY A 114 -12.32 -15.53 -8.20
CA GLY A 114 -11.18 -15.79 -7.34
C GLY A 114 -10.50 -17.12 -7.60
N SER A 115 -11.25 -18.15 -8.02
CA SER A 115 -10.72 -19.46 -8.40
C SER A 115 -9.87 -19.45 -9.68
N TYR A 116 -10.01 -18.42 -10.52
CA TYR A 116 -9.21 -18.18 -11.72
C TYR A 116 -8.06 -17.21 -11.51
N LEU A 117 -7.90 -16.66 -10.29
CA LEU A 117 -6.84 -15.70 -9.98
C LEU A 117 -5.75 -16.37 -9.16
N GLU A 118 -4.52 -16.25 -9.63
CA GLU A 118 -3.32 -16.72 -8.96
C GLU A 118 -2.52 -15.53 -8.42
N THR A 119 -2.14 -15.56 -7.15
CA THR A 119 -1.22 -14.55 -6.62
C THR A 119 0.20 -14.83 -7.09
N THR A 120 0.75 -13.92 -7.87
CA THR A 120 2.12 -14.02 -8.37
C THR A 120 3.12 -13.40 -7.40
N ASP A 121 2.76 -12.26 -6.80
CA ASP A 121 3.57 -11.57 -5.82
C ASP A 121 2.67 -10.89 -4.78
N ASN A 122 3.16 -10.80 -3.54
CA ASN A 122 2.41 -10.17 -2.45
C ASN A 122 3.38 -9.51 -1.48
N TYR A 123 3.37 -8.17 -1.45
CA TYR A 123 4.25 -7.39 -0.59
C TYR A 123 3.47 -6.76 0.54
N LEU A 124 3.92 -7.03 1.76
CA LEU A 124 3.38 -6.44 2.98
C LEU A 124 4.42 -5.51 3.59
N SER A 125 3.98 -4.35 4.01
CA SER A 125 4.81 -3.32 4.62
C SER A 125 3.99 -2.48 5.60
N ALA A 126 4.66 -1.60 6.33
CA ALA A 126 3.99 -0.68 7.25
C ALA A 126 4.61 0.72 7.18
N THR A 127 3.82 1.72 7.53
CA THR A 127 4.32 3.08 7.73
C THR A 127 5.16 3.12 9.00
N LYS A 128 6.25 3.89 8.98
CA LYS A 128 7.15 4.09 10.13
C LYS A 128 7.47 5.56 10.28
N LYS A 129 7.52 6.05 11.51
CA LYS A 129 8.02 7.38 11.80
C LYS A 129 9.49 7.47 11.38
N MET A 130 9.80 8.32 10.41
CA MET A 130 11.19 8.65 10.09
C MET A 130 11.70 9.67 11.09
N MET A 131 12.79 9.36 11.79
CA MET A 131 13.30 10.19 12.91
C MET A 131 13.92 11.52 12.47
N PHE A 132 14.37 11.63 11.21
CA PHE A 132 15.16 12.76 10.73
C PHE A 132 14.60 13.33 9.42
N LEU A 133 13.49 14.05 9.49
CA LEU A 133 13.14 14.93 8.39
C LEU A 133 13.06 16.35 8.95
N PRO A 134 13.91 17.29 8.45
CA PRO A 134 13.92 18.66 8.96
C PRO A 134 12.54 19.31 8.79
N LEU A 135 12.12 20.02 9.82
CA LEU A 135 10.84 20.74 9.95
C LEU A 135 10.70 21.95 9.00
N ASN A 136 11.53 22.05 7.97
CA ASN A 136 11.60 23.20 7.07
C ASN A 136 10.85 22.94 5.77
N GLY A 137 9.56 23.02 5.82
CA GLY A 137 8.69 23.00 4.66
C GLY A 137 7.22 22.96 5.10
N ASN A 138 6.36 23.68 4.44
CA ASN A 138 4.93 23.87 4.76
C ASN A 138 4.05 22.61 4.78
N GLY A 139 4.62 21.41 4.99
CA GLY A 139 3.91 20.16 5.24
C GLY A 139 3.97 19.82 6.72
N SER A 140 2.85 19.60 7.37
CA SER A 140 2.79 19.13 8.75
C SER A 140 3.54 17.80 8.87
N SER A 141 4.22 17.57 10.00
CA SER A 141 4.88 16.29 10.29
C SER A 141 3.92 15.08 10.20
N GLU A 142 2.62 15.32 10.37
CA GLU A 142 1.55 14.34 10.24
C GLU A 142 1.39 13.77 8.84
N ASP A 143 1.69 14.55 7.80
CA ASP A 143 1.50 14.13 6.40
C ASP A 143 2.44 13.01 5.94
N ARG A 144 3.47 12.72 6.73
CA ARG A 144 4.52 11.73 6.40
C ARG A 144 4.30 10.35 7.03
N TYR A 145 3.34 10.23 7.94
CA TYR A 145 3.04 8.97 8.64
C TYR A 145 1.96 8.13 7.98
N HIS A 146 1.21 8.75 7.08
CA HIS A 146 0.13 8.08 6.39
C HIS A 146 0.42 8.03 4.89
N VAL A 147 0.18 6.88 4.30
CA VAL A 147 0.10 6.79 2.86
C VAL A 147 -1.17 7.53 2.44
N LYS A 148 -0.99 8.64 1.75
CA LYS A 148 -2.08 9.39 1.12
C LYS A 148 -2.06 9.02 -0.36
N ALA A 149 -2.78 7.99 -0.73
CA ALA A 149 -2.92 7.60 -2.12
C ALA A 149 -3.41 8.80 -2.95
N GLY A 150 -2.75 9.06 -4.06
CA GLY A 150 -3.15 10.10 -5.01
C GLY A 150 -3.96 9.45 -6.13
N ALA A 151 -4.91 10.16 -6.70
CA ALA A 151 -5.65 9.71 -7.86
C ALA A 151 -4.83 9.96 -9.14
N LYS A 152 -3.68 9.30 -9.27
CA LYS A 152 -2.80 9.41 -10.44
C LYS A 152 -3.00 8.23 -11.37
N LYS A 153 -2.80 8.44 -12.69
CA LYS A 153 -3.03 7.42 -13.71
C LYS A 153 -2.13 6.21 -13.59
N TYR A 154 -0.88 6.42 -13.20
CA TYR A 154 0.13 5.36 -13.17
C TYR A 154 0.72 5.22 -11.77
N HIS A 155 0.98 3.99 -11.40
CA HIS A 155 1.63 3.62 -10.16
C HIS A 155 2.76 2.65 -10.45
N PHE A 156 3.98 3.01 -10.08
CA PHE A 156 5.17 2.18 -10.21
C PHE A 156 5.52 1.62 -8.84
N VAL A 157 5.50 0.31 -8.68
CA VAL A 157 5.80 -0.35 -7.40
C VAL A 157 7.17 -1.00 -7.48
N TYR A 158 8.02 -0.65 -6.52
CA TYR A 158 9.42 -1.04 -6.46
C TYR A 158 9.73 -1.71 -5.11
N PRO A 159 9.66 -3.05 -5.01
CA PRO A 159 10.17 -3.78 -3.86
C PRO A 159 11.70 -3.61 -3.80
N CYS A 160 12.20 -3.09 -2.70
CA CYS A 160 13.60 -2.71 -2.57
C CYS A 160 14.30 -3.57 -1.52
N ALA A 161 15.16 -4.48 -1.96
CA ALA A 161 16.06 -5.21 -1.08
C ALA A 161 17.42 -4.47 -0.98
N LYS A 162 18.00 -4.50 0.20
CA LYS A 162 19.31 -3.91 0.48
C LYS A 162 20.36 -5.00 0.71
N ASN A 163 21.61 -4.69 0.36
CA ASN A 163 22.72 -5.62 0.57
C ASN A 163 23.22 -5.62 2.03
N GLY A 164 24.15 -6.54 2.36
CA GLY A 164 24.68 -6.68 3.70
C GLY A 164 25.42 -5.46 4.24
N ASP A 165 25.94 -4.59 3.38
CA ASP A 165 26.63 -3.38 3.83
C ASP A 165 25.64 -2.33 4.36
N TRP A 166 24.43 -2.27 3.80
CA TRP A 166 23.33 -1.49 4.35
C TRP A 166 23.01 -1.87 5.80
N GLN A 167 23.04 -3.17 6.10
CA GLN A 167 22.70 -3.68 7.44
C GLN A 167 23.77 -3.35 8.48
N LYS A 168 25.03 -3.14 8.06
CA LYS A 168 26.15 -2.74 8.95
C LYS A 168 26.12 -1.26 9.33
N MET A 169 25.36 -0.45 8.61
CA MET A 169 25.25 0.98 8.88
C MET A 169 24.47 1.27 10.16
N THR A 170 24.78 2.38 10.78
CA THR A 170 23.96 2.95 11.86
C THR A 170 22.62 3.44 11.32
N GLY A 171 21.64 3.66 12.22
CA GLY A 171 20.36 4.27 11.82
C GLY A 171 20.53 5.65 11.18
N GLU A 172 21.43 6.47 11.73
CA GLU A 172 21.71 7.83 11.23
C GLU A 172 22.29 7.82 9.81
N GLU A 173 23.22 6.91 9.51
CA GLU A 173 23.79 6.76 8.17
C GLU A 173 22.72 6.34 7.15
N ARG A 174 21.83 5.39 7.53
CA ARG A 174 20.73 4.97 6.67
C ARG A 174 19.72 6.09 6.42
N ASP A 175 19.38 6.85 7.47
CA ASP A 175 18.45 7.98 7.37
C ASP A 175 19.00 9.09 6.46
N ALA A 176 20.32 9.37 6.52
CA ALA A 176 20.95 10.32 5.62
C ALA A 176 20.86 9.92 4.14
N LEU A 177 21.04 8.62 3.83
CA LEU A 177 20.90 8.10 2.47
C LEU A 177 19.44 8.13 1.97
N ILE A 178 18.49 7.89 2.87
CA ILE A 178 17.07 8.00 2.55
C ILE A 178 16.71 9.47 2.27
N GLU A 179 17.23 10.40 3.08
CA GLU A 179 17.00 11.83 2.85
C GLU A 179 17.58 12.30 1.52
N GLU A 180 18.78 11.84 1.11
CA GLU A 180 19.32 12.10 -0.23
C GLU A 180 18.30 11.75 -1.33
N ASN A 181 17.71 10.55 -1.27
CA ASN A 181 16.69 10.12 -2.21
C ASN A 181 15.44 11.01 -2.18
N PHE A 182 15.01 11.44 -1.00
CA PHE A 182 13.89 12.37 -0.87
C PHE A 182 14.18 13.74 -1.47
N MET A 183 15.41 14.24 -1.32
CA MET A 183 15.81 15.52 -1.92
C MET A 183 15.83 15.45 -3.46
N VAL A 184 16.21 14.29 -4.02
CA VAL A 184 16.05 14.03 -5.47
C VAL A 184 14.56 14.04 -5.84
N GLY A 185 13.74 13.31 -5.10
CA GLY A 185 12.30 13.21 -5.34
C GLY A 185 11.57 14.56 -5.31
N LYS A 186 11.98 15.49 -4.44
CA LYS A 186 11.39 16.85 -4.35
C LYS A 186 11.54 17.70 -5.62
N ARG A 187 12.43 17.34 -6.53
CA ARG A 187 12.58 18.01 -7.83
C ARG A 187 11.49 17.61 -8.83
N PHE A 188 10.73 16.57 -8.52
CA PHE A 188 9.66 16.01 -9.33
C PHE A 188 8.33 16.13 -8.58
N ASP A 189 7.82 17.33 -8.46
CA ASP A 189 6.62 17.68 -7.68
C ASP A 189 5.31 17.07 -8.22
N ASN A 190 5.31 16.65 -9.48
CA ASN A 190 4.23 15.90 -10.13
C ASN A 190 4.26 14.38 -9.84
N ILE A 191 5.31 13.89 -9.16
CA ILE A 191 5.42 12.49 -8.74
C ILE A 191 5.22 12.39 -7.23
N LYS A 192 4.24 11.59 -6.82
CA LYS A 192 4.02 11.29 -5.42
C LYS A 192 4.78 10.03 -5.03
N ILE A 193 5.64 10.14 -4.04
CA ILE A 193 6.51 9.06 -3.57
C ILE A 193 5.98 8.52 -2.25
N HIS A 194 5.81 7.21 -2.17
CA HIS A 194 5.48 6.48 -0.96
C HIS A 194 6.61 5.52 -0.60
N LEU A 195 7.08 5.59 0.64
CA LEU A 195 8.07 4.67 1.18
C LEU A 195 7.50 4.00 2.42
N THR A 196 7.42 2.68 2.38
CA THR A 196 6.95 1.84 3.48
C THR A 196 7.98 0.80 3.85
N HIS A 197 8.04 0.43 5.12
CA HIS A 197 9.03 -0.51 5.66
C HIS A 197 8.50 -1.94 5.59
N ALA A 198 9.23 -2.81 4.92
CA ALA A 198 8.86 -4.20 4.71
C ALA A 198 9.72 -5.18 5.53
N PHE A 199 10.90 -4.74 5.99
CA PHE A 199 11.79 -5.57 6.79
C PHE A 199 11.09 -6.12 8.04
N GLY A 200 11.14 -7.43 8.22
CA GLY A 200 10.43 -8.15 9.27
C GLY A 200 9.12 -8.80 8.80
N PHE A 201 8.51 -8.30 7.70
CA PHE A 201 7.40 -8.96 7.00
C PHE A 201 7.89 -9.78 5.81
N SER A 202 8.97 -9.33 5.18
CA SER A 202 9.58 -9.96 4.01
C SER A 202 11.08 -9.68 3.97
N GLU A 203 11.75 -10.16 2.92
CA GLU A 203 13.18 -9.94 2.69
C GLU A 203 13.52 -8.54 2.14
N GLN A 204 12.50 -7.80 1.68
CA GLN A 204 12.66 -6.42 1.24
C GLN A 204 12.87 -5.50 2.45
N GLU A 205 13.73 -4.51 2.31
CA GLU A 205 13.88 -3.45 3.30
C GLU A 205 12.70 -2.48 3.22
N PHE A 206 12.34 -2.11 1.97
CA PHE A 206 11.28 -1.15 1.68
C PHE A 206 10.40 -1.61 0.52
N ILE A 207 9.15 -1.14 0.52
CA ILE A 207 8.37 -1.02 -0.70
C ILE A 207 8.29 0.47 -1.00
N VAL A 208 8.92 0.86 -2.11
CA VAL A 208 8.84 2.23 -2.63
C VAL A 208 7.85 2.24 -3.78
N SER A 209 6.96 3.21 -3.79
CA SER A 209 6.05 3.32 -4.92
C SER A 209 5.88 4.78 -5.35
N PHE A 210 5.59 4.97 -6.63
CA PHE A 210 5.57 6.26 -7.29
C PHE A 210 4.28 6.41 -8.06
N GLU A 211 3.51 7.46 -7.77
CA GLU A 211 2.29 7.77 -8.51
C GLU A 211 2.51 9.01 -9.38
N THR A 212 2.17 8.94 -10.66
CA THR A 212 2.25 10.07 -11.61
C THR A 212 1.22 9.94 -12.73
N ASP A 213 0.90 11.06 -13.38
CA ASP A 213 0.13 11.07 -14.63
C ASP A 213 1.05 10.95 -15.86
N GLU A 214 2.36 11.24 -15.68
CA GLU A 214 3.36 11.30 -16.75
C GLU A 214 4.47 10.25 -16.55
N PRO A 215 4.39 9.08 -17.20
CA PRO A 215 5.38 8.01 -17.05
C PRO A 215 6.81 8.41 -17.42
N LYS A 216 6.97 9.40 -18.29
CA LYS A 216 8.31 9.88 -18.69
C LYS A 216 9.03 10.56 -17.55
N ASP A 217 8.31 11.28 -16.69
CA ASP A 217 8.91 11.95 -15.53
C ASP A 217 9.40 10.92 -14.51
N PHE A 218 8.67 9.80 -14.38
CA PHE A 218 9.15 8.68 -13.55
C PHE A 218 10.47 8.09 -14.07
N LEU A 219 10.67 7.98 -15.40
CA LEU A 219 11.93 7.51 -15.95
C LEU A 219 13.07 8.46 -15.60
N ALA A 220 12.86 9.78 -15.74
CA ALA A 220 13.86 10.79 -15.37
C ALA A 220 14.20 10.72 -13.87
N LEU A 221 13.18 10.61 -12.99
CA LEU A 221 13.41 10.42 -11.56
C LEU A 221 14.20 9.12 -11.27
N ALA A 222 13.86 8.03 -11.94
CA ALA A 222 14.53 6.74 -11.74
C ALA A 222 16.00 6.79 -12.17
N GLU A 223 16.34 7.55 -13.22
CA GLU A 223 17.71 7.81 -13.65
C GLU A 223 18.49 8.56 -12.57
N GLU A 224 17.94 9.65 -12.04
CA GLU A 224 18.58 10.41 -10.98
C GLU A 224 18.74 9.62 -9.67
N LEU A 225 17.73 8.80 -9.29
CA LEU A 225 17.84 7.94 -8.11
C LEU A 225 18.94 6.87 -8.23
N ARG A 226 19.30 6.45 -9.44
CA ARG A 226 20.42 5.54 -9.68
C ARG A 226 21.78 6.15 -9.39
N GLU A 227 21.89 7.46 -9.46
CA GLU A 227 23.13 8.21 -9.22
C GLU A 227 23.34 8.53 -7.74
N THR A 228 22.31 8.35 -6.89
CA THR A 228 22.42 8.60 -5.44
C THR A 228 23.34 7.61 -4.74
N SER A 229 23.88 8.01 -3.61
CA SER A 229 24.72 7.15 -2.77
C SER A 229 23.99 5.91 -2.26
N ALA A 230 22.68 6.03 -2.03
CA ALA A 230 21.81 4.93 -1.59
C ALA A 230 21.68 3.79 -2.62
N SER A 231 21.89 4.09 -3.92
CA SER A 231 21.78 3.11 -5.01
C SER A 231 22.79 1.97 -4.91
N LYS A 232 23.98 2.23 -4.36
CA LYS A 232 25.07 1.26 -4.17
C LYS A 232 24.67 0.11 -3.23
N PHE A 233 23.73 0.35 -2.35
CA PHE A 233 23.24 -0.61 -1.37
C PHE A 233 21.96 -1.31 -1.82
N THR A 234 21.41 -0.95 -2.98
CA THR A 234 20.19 -1.56 -3.51
C THR A 234 20.54 -2.79 -4.33
N MET A 235 19.95 -3.93 -4.00
CA MET A 235 20.09 -5.15 -4.77
C MET A 235 19.43 -5.00 -6.15
N ARG A 236 20.12 -5.50 -7.19
CA ARG A 236 19.57 -5.52 -8.55
C ARG A 236 18.71 -6.76 -8.78
N GLY A 237 17.87 -6.72 -9.81
CA GLY A 237 17.05 -7.87 -10.20
C GLY A 237 15.69 -7.96 -9.50
N MET A 238 15.36 -6.99 -8.67
CA MET A 238 14.00 -6.87 -8.13
C MET A 238 13.03 -6.42 -9.23
N PRO A 239 11.79 -6.95 -9.24
CA PRO A 239 10.80 -6.52 -10.23
C PRO A 239 10.41 -5.06 -10.01
N ILE A 240 10.03 -4.39 -11.11
CA ILE A 240 9.37 -3.08 -11.07
C ILE A 240 8.04 -3.27 -11.77
N TYR A 241 6.95 -3.00 -11.08
CA TYR A 241 5.61 -3.16 -11.63
C TYR A 241 5.11 -1.82 -12.15
N THR A 242 4.70 -1.80 -13.42
CA THR A 242 4.00 -0.66 -14.02
C THR A 242 2.50 -0.93 -13.98
N CYS A 243 1.78 -0.11 -13.23
CA CYS A 243 0.37 -0.31 -12.94
C CYS A 243 -0.44 0.89 -13.44
N ARG A 244 -1.57 0.64 -14.10
CA ARG A 244 -2.50 1.69 -14.52
C ARG A 244 -3.72 1.67 -13.63
N GLN A 245 -3.98 2.77 -12.93
CA GLN A 245 -5.18 2.93 -12.12
C GLN A 245 -6.44 2.90 -12.99
N ARG A 246 -7.39 2.10 -12.57
CA ARG A 246 -8.73 1.98 -13.14
C ARG A 246 -9.71 1.60 -12.04
N SER A 247 -11.00 1.78 -12.28
CA SER A 247 -12.03 1.17 -11.44
C SER A 247 -11.88 -0.35 -11.43
N LEU A 248 -12.37 -1.00 -10.38
CA LEU A 248 -12.31 -2.47 -10.32
C LEU A 248 -13.00 -3.10 -11.53
N ALA A 249 -14.20 -2.61 -11.89
CA ALA A 249 -14.93 -3.09 -13.07
C ALA A 249 -14.08 -3.05 -14.36
N GLU A 250 -13.43 -1.90 -14.64
CA GLU A 250 -12.54 -1.77 -15.80
C GLU A 250 -11.33 -2.69 -15.73
N CYS A 251 -10.77 -2.92 -14.52
CA CYS A 251 -9.68 -3.87 -14.32
C CYS A 251 -10.13 -5.30 -14.64
N LEU A 252 -11.31 -5.70 -14.16
CA LEU A 252 -11.87 -7.03 -14.40
C LEU A 252 -12.28 -7.23 -15.87
N ASP A 253 -12.76 -6.16 -16.53
CA ASP A 253 -13.06 -6.20 -17.96
C ASP A 253 -11.80 -6.40 -18.82
N ALA A 254 -10.68 -5.83 -18.40
CA ALA A 254 -9.40 -6.01 -19.08
C ALA A 254 -8.85 -7.46 -19.01
N LEU A 255 -9.35 -8.30 -18.11
CA LEU A 255 -8.96 -9.71 -18.03
C LEU A 255 -9.55 -10.57 -19.17
N GLY A 256 -10.56 -10.08 -19.88
CA GLY A 256 -11.21 -10.73 -21.03
C GLY A 256 -12.56 -11.35 -20.71
#